data_617a057f68c7d20cb51e1b9ba7e9c48c
#
_entry.id   617a057f68c7d20cb51e1b9ba7e9c48c
#
_cell.length_a   1.000
_cell.length_b   1.000
_cell.length_c   1.000
_cell.angle_alpha   90.00
_cell.angle_beta   90.00
_cell.angle_gamma   90.00
#
_symmetry.space_group_name_H-M   'P 1'
#
loop_
_entity.id
_entity.type
_entity.pdbx_description
1 polymer ?
#
loop_
_entity_poly.entity_id
_entity_poly.type
_entity_poly.pdbx_seq_one_letter_code
_entity_poly.pdbx_strand_id
1 'polypeptide(L)'
;TLFMDIDFNNPSFKSNNMLTIENSEIDETLIPDSLIVLFPEQQLPDELLPPKGITAFYASNIFQKSYNHVDENNGLFTYYLLKGLKGEADNGDKVVTVEELYTYIAKNVYDTTAILYGSNHQVPLLFAGNPNQVLFRFP
;
A
#
# COMPACT_ATOMS: atom_id res chain seq x y z
N THR A 1 -4.36 11.66 7.99
CA THR A 1 -3.87 10.41 7.39
C THR A 1 -5.01 9.41 7.31
N LEU A 2 -5.14 8.75 6.17
CA LEU A 2 -6.18 7.76 5.90
C LEU A 2 -5.51 6.42 5.58
N PHE A 3 -6.00 5.34 6.18
CA PHE A 3 -5.57 3.97 5.89
C PHE A 3 -6.75 3.21 5.29
N MET A 4 -6.54 2.57 4.13
CA MET A 4 -7.59 1.82 3.43
C MET A 4 -7.12 0.41 3.12
N ASP A 5 -7.73 -0.56 3.79
CA ASP A 5 -7.56 -1.99 3.51
C ASP A 5 -8.68 -2.44 2.57
N ILE A 6 -8.51 -2.13 1.29
CA ILE A 6 -9.51 -2.38 0.24
C ILE A 6 -8.96 -3.40 -0.75
N ASP A 7 -9.75 -4.43 -1.02
CA ASP A 7 -9.54 -5.32 -2.17
C ASP A 7 -10.31 -4.77 -3.39
N PHE A 8 -9.60 -4.09 -4.27
CA PHE A 8 -10.16 -3.54 -5.51
C PHE A 8 -10.64 -4.63 -6.49
N ASN A 9 -10.19 -5.87 -6.31
CA ASN A 9 -10.64 -7.00 -7.10
C ASN A 9 -11.93 -7.66 -6.56
N ASN A 10 -12.46 -7.19 -5.42
CA ASN A 10 -13.73 -7.67 -4.90
C ASN A 10 -14.86 -7.41 -5.90
N PRO A 11 -15.67 -8.44 -6.27
CA PRO A 11 -16.76 -8.27 -7.22
C PRO A 11 -17.78 -7.18 -6.81
N SER A 12 -17.99 -7.00 -5.52
CA SER A 12 -18.91 -5.97 -4.99
C SER A 12 -18.40 -4.55 -5.28
N PHE A 13 -17.07 -4.35 -5.35
CA PHE A 13 -16.48 -3.07 -5.71
C PHE A 13 -16.60 -2.81 -7.22
N LYS A 14 -16.40 -3.85 -8.03
CA LYS A 14 -16.48 -3.75 -9.51
C LYS A 14 -17.89 -3.45 -10.03
N SER A 15 -18.93 -3.83 -9.29
CA SER A 15 -20.32 -3.63 -9.77
C SER A 15 -20.78 -2.17 -9.77
N ASN A 16 -20.15 -1.32 -8.97
CA ASN A 16 -20.55 0.08 -8.81
C ASN A 16 -19.71 1.06 -9.64
N ASN A 17 -18.52 0.65 -10.09
CA ASN A 17 -17.61 1.47 -10.89
C ASN A 17 -17.09 0.64 -12.07
N MET A 18 -17.90 0.53 -13.13
CA MET A 18 -17.49 -0.18 -14.34
C MET A 18 -16.48 0.66 -15.12
N LEU A 19 -15.21 0.57 -14.73
CA LEU A 19 -14.11 0.95 -15.61
C LEU A 19 -13.74 -0.25 -16.47
N THR A 20 -14.17 -0.21 -17.72
CA THR A 20 -13.67 -1.11 -18.75
C THR A 20 -12.24 -0.64 -19.10
N ILE A 21 -11.25 -1.18 -18.39
CA ILE A 21 -9.86 -1.02 -18.81
C ILE A 21 -9.60 -2.13 -19.81
N GLU A 22 -9.58 -1.78 -21.10
CA GLU A 22 -9.08 -2.67 -22.15
C GLU A 22 -7.62 -2.99 -21.85
N ASN A 23 -7.26 -4.28 -21.96
CA ASN A 23 -5.94 -4.85 -21.70
C ASN A 23 -4.81 -4.00 -22.28
N SER A 24 -4.17 -3.19 -21.47
CA SER A 24 -2.83 -2.71 -21.74
C SER A 24 -1.86 -3.63 -21.00
N GLU A 25 -1.05 -4.38 -21.76
CA GLU A 25 0.06 -5.16 -21.21
C GLU A 25 0.98 -4.22 -20.42
N ILE A 26 1.00 -4.36 -19.10
CA ILE A 26 1.94 -3.64 -18.25
C ILE A 26 3.26 -4.38 -18.38
N ASP A 27 4.26 -3.69 -18.91
CA ASP A 27 5.63 -4.18 -19.00
C ASP A 27 6.21 -4.26 -17.57
N GLU A 28 6.23 -5.47 -17.00
CA GLU A 28 6.75 -5.77 -15.66
C GLU A 28 8.25 -5.47 -15.50
N THR A 29 8.97 -5.14 -16.58
CA THR A 29 10.42 -4.91 -16.57
C THR A 29 10.83 -3.51 -16.08
N LEU A 30 9.87 -2.63 -15.79
CA LEU A 30 10.14 -1.22 -15.42
C LEU A 30 10.10 -0.95 -13.91
N ILE A 31 10.10 -1.97 -13.05
CA ILE A 31 10.14 -1.79 -11.60
C ILE A 31 11.61 -1.81 -11.14
N PRO A 32 12.21 -0.67 -10.74
CA PRO A 32 13.57 -0.67 -10.23
C PRO A 32 13.66 -1.38 -8.87
N ASP A 33 14.77 -2.09 -8.63
CA ASP A 33 15.09 -2.83 -7.38
C ASP A 33 15.20 -1.96 -6.11
N SER A 34 15.09 -0.65 -6.23
CA SER A 34 15.09 0.28 -5.10
C SER A 34 13.77 1.03 -5.06
N LEU A 35 12.76 0.40 -4.46
CA LEU A 35 11.40 0.86 -4.56
C LEU A 35 11.00 1.73 -3.38
N ILE A 36 11.22 3.03 -3.48
CA ILE A 36 10.21 3.97 -3.01
C ILE A 36 9.26 4.15 -4.20
N VAL A 37 8.30 3.26 -4.36
CA VAL A 37 7.26 3.48 -5.37
C VAL A 37 6.27 4.47 -4.80
N LEU A 38 6.65 5.73 -4.89
CA LEU A 38 5.68 6.80 -5.06
C LEU A 38 5.06 6.53 -6.43
N PHE A 39 3.99 5.75 -6.49
CA PHE A 39 3.28 5.55 -7.74
C PHE A 39 2.81 6.91 -8.23
N PRO A 40 3.13 7.30 -9.46
CA PRO A 40 2.62 8.53 -10.02
C PRO A 40 1.08 8.48 -9.98
N GLU A 41 0.47 9.62 -9.71
CA GLU A 41 -0.98 9.85 -9.69
C GLU A 41 -1.75 9.26 -10.88
N GLN A 42 -1.03 8.89 -11.94
CA GLN A 42 -1.57 8.38 -13.21
C GLN A 42 -2.05 6.92 -13.17
N GLN A 43 -1.88 6.19 -12.07
CA GLN A 43 -2.28 4.77 -11.99
C GLN A 43 -3.59 4.51 -11.24
N LEU A 44 -4.16 5.52 -10.61
CA LEU A 44 -5.49 5.43 -10.02
C LEU A 44 -6.46 6.31 -10.81
N PRO A 45 -7.69 5.83 -11.03
CA PRO A 45 -8.79 6.68 -11.50
C PRO A 45 -8.96 7.90 -10.59
N ASP A 46 -9.31 9.04 -11.16
CA ASP A 46 -9.46 10.31 -10.41
C ASP A 46 -10.41 10.18 -9.21
N GLU A 47 -11.42 9.33 -9.33
CA GLU A 47 -12.42 9.06 -8.29
C GLU A 47 -11.83 8.33 -7.07
N LEU A 48 -10.68 7.68 -7.23
CA LEU A 48 -9.98 6.94 -6.17
C LEU A 48 -8.79 7.73 -5.60
N LEU A 49 -8.44 8.85 -6.20
CA LEU A 49 -7.39 9.72 -5.65
C LEU A 49 -7.87 10.38 -4.35
N PRO A 50 -7.01 10.42 -3.32
CA PRO A 50 -7.36 11.11 -2.10
C PRO A 50 -7.49 12.62 -2.36
N PRO A 51 -8.38 13.31 -1.65
CA PRO A 51 -8.46 14.76 -1.73
C PRO A 51 -7.11 15.42 -1.45
N LYS A 52 -6.86 16.56 -2.11
CA LYS A 52 -5.60 17.31 -1.92
C LYS A 52 -5.34 17.61 -0.44
N GLY A 53 -4.13 17.32 -0.01
CA GLY A 53 -3.69 17.52 1.39
C GLY A 53 -3.97 16.33 2.31
N ILE A 54 -4.58 15.27 1.82
CA ILE A 54 -4.75 14.02 2.57
C ILE A 54 -3.62 13.06 2.22
N THR A 55 -3.00 12.48 3.25
CA THR A 55 -2.11 11.33 3.10
C THR A 55 -2.95 10.06 3.19
N ALA A 56 -2.87 9.20 2.18
CA ALA A 56 -3.62 7.97 2.11
C ALA A 56 -2.71 6.77 1.82
N PHE A 57 -2.92 5.70 2.58
CA PHE A 57 -2.28 4.40 2.37
C PHE A 57 -3.35 3.42 1.88
N TYR A 58 -3.07 2.72 0.80
CA TYR A 58 -3.92 1.68 0.24
C TYR A 58 -3.24 0.33 0.39
N ALA A 59 -4.03 -0.69 0.71
CA ALA A 59 -3.51 -2.04 0.93
C ALA A 59 -2.88 -2.66 -0.31
N SER A 60 -3.40 -2.35 -1.49
CA SER A 60 -2.91 -2.88 -2.77
C SER A 60 -3.17 -1.91 -3.92
N ASN A 61 -2.54 -2.17 -5.06
CA ASN A 61 -2.89 -1.56 -6.34
C ASN A 61 -4.25 -2.09 -6.82
N ILE A 62 -4.95 -1.31 -7.66
CA ILE A 62 -6.25 -1.67 -8.25
C ILE A 62 -6.24 -2.98 -9.07
N PHE A 63 -5.08 -3.38 -9.56
CA PHE A 63 -4.88 -4.62 -10.34
C PHE A 63 -4.42 -5.80 -9.50
N GLN A 64 -4.20 -5.61 -8.20
CA GLN A 64 -3.67 -6.61 -7.30
C GLN A 64 -4.71 -7.04 -6.27
N LYS A 65 -4.60 -8.29 -5.85
CA LYS A 65 -5.37 -8.82 -4.74
C LYS A 65 -4.76 -8.39 -3.41
N SER A 66 -5.60 -8.04 -2.45
CA SER A 66 -5.23 -7.92 -1.04
C SER A 66 -5.34 -9.29 -0.36
N TYR A 67 -4.33 -9.64 0.47
CA TYR A 67 -4.25 -10.94 1.14
C TYR A 67 -4.42 -10.81 2.65
N ASN A 68 -4.93 -11.87 3.26
CA ASN A 68 -5.01 -11.99 4.71
C ASN A 68 -3.69 -12.55 5.27
N HIS A 69 -3.36 -12.17 6.50
CA HIS A 69 -2.31 -12.83 7.27
C HIS A 69 -2.75 -14.26 7.61
N VAL A 70 -1.82 -15.23 7.50
CA VAL A 70 -2.17 -16.67 7.66
C VAL A 70 -2.61 -17.05 9.07
N ASP A 71 -2.03 -16.42 10.09
CA ASP A 71 -2.26 -16.75 11.49
C ASP A 71 -3.10 -15.71 12.25
N GLU A 72 -3.35 -14.56 11.63
CA GLU A 72 -4.06 -13.44 12.24
C GLU A 72 -5.38 -13.19 11.49
N ASN A 73 -6.40 -12.77 12.22
CA ASN A 73 -7.70 -12.49 11.63
C ASN A 73 -7.78 -11.09 10.99
N ASN A 74 -6.67 -10.65 10.37
CA ASN A 74 -6.50 -9.33 9.76
C ASN A 74 -5.97 -9.46 8.33
N GLY A 75 -6.23 -8.45 7.50
CA GLY A 75 -5.53 -8.28 6.24
C GLY A 75 -4.01 -8.12 6.47
N LEU A 76 -3.20 -8.62 5.55
CA LEU A 76 -1.74 -8.57 5.67
C LEU A 76 -1.22 -7.12 5.77
N PHE A 77 -1.81 -6.21 5.02
CA PHE A 77 -1.53 -4.78 5.12
C PHE A 77 -1.81 -4.24 6.54
N THR A 78 -2.99 -4.53 7.08
CA THR A 78 -3.38 -4.10 8.44
C THR A 78 -2.46 -4.69 9.50
N TYR A 79 -2.05 -5.94 9.36
CA TYR A 79 -1.09 -6.58 10.24
C TYR A 79 0.23 -5.80 10.32
N TYR A 80 0.86 -5.50 9.17
CA TYR A 80 2.11 -4.74 9.16
C TYR A 80 1.93 -3.27 9.51
N LEU A 81 0.80 -2.64 9.17
CA LEU A 81 0.45 -1.30 9.63
C LEU A 81 0.48 -1.21 11.17
N LEU A 82 -0.18 -2.13 11.84
CA LEU A 82 -0.22 -2.16 13.31
C LEU A 82 1.16 -2.40 13.93
N LYS A 83 1.99 -3.23 13.32
CA LYS A 83 3.38 -3.46 13.77
C LYS A 83 4.24 -2.21 13.57
N GLY A 84 4.15 -1.58 12.40
CA GLY A 84 4.86 -0.33 12.13
C GLY A 84 4.50 0.79 13.11
N LEU A 85 3.22 0.95 13.41
CA LEU A 85 2.74 1.93 14.39
C LEU A 85 3.14 1.60 15.84
N LYS A 86 3.48 0.35 16.15
CA LYS A 86 4.04 -0.06 17.46
C LYS A 86 5.54 0.16 17.56
N GLY A 87 6.18 0.68 16.51
CA GLY A 87 7.58 1.06 16.52
C GLY A 87 8.49 0.23 15.61
N GLU A 88 7.99 -0.81 14.94
CA GLU A 88 8.83 -1.59 14.03
C GLU A 88 9.24 -0.83 12.76
N ALA A 89 8.56 0.28 12.45
CA ALA A 89 8.91 1.18 11.36
C ALA A 89 9.92 2.27 11.76
N ASP A 90 10.23 2.43 13.05
CA ASP A 90 11.19 3.42 13.55
C ASP A 90 12.62 3.04 13.14
N ASN A 91 13.34 3.98 12.55
CA ASN A 91 14.76 3.82 12.17
C ASN A 91 15.74 3.95 13.36
N GLY A 92 15.24 4.18 14.58
CA GLY A 92 16.00 4.30 15.82
C GLY A 92 16.06 5.72 16.39
N ASP A 93 15.36 6.69 15.78
CA ASP A 93 15.28 8.07 16.24
C ASP A 93 14.05 8.35 17.13
N LYS A 94 13.25 7.31 17.40
CA LYS A 94 12.00 7.34 18.16
C LYS A 94 10.88 8.14 17.49
N VAL A 95 10.96 8.30 16.20
CA VAL A 95 9.95 8.98 15.39
C VAL A 95 9.54 8.07 14.24
N VAL A 96 8.25 7.98 13.95
CA VAL A 96 7.76 7.32 12.75
C VAL A 96 7.12 8.37 11.85
N THR A 97 7.69 8.54 10.68
CA THR A 97 7.17 9.39 9.61
C THR A 97 6.26 8.61 8.66
N VAL A 98 5.58 9.32 7.79
CA VAL A 98 4.78 8.72 6.70
C VAL A 98 5.63 7.81 5.82
N GLU A 99 6.83 8.26 5.44
CA GLU A 99 7.75 7.52 4.58
C GLU A 99 8.27 6.24 5.24
N GLU A 100 8.69 6.31 6.50
CA GLU A 100 9.17 5.15 7.25
C GLU A 100 8.08 4.10 7.42
N LEU A 101 6.88 4.52 7.81
CA LEU A 101 5.75 3.61 7.94
C LEU A 101 5.42 2.94 6.61
N TYR A 102 5.39 3.72 5.51
CA TYR A 102 5.12 3.17 4.19
C TYR A 102 6.21 2.18 3.75
N THR A 103 7.48 2.55 3.88
CA THR A 103 8.61 1.69 3.51
C THR A 103 8.57 0.36 4.26
N TYR A 104 8.30 0.42 5.56
CA TYR A 104 8.16 -0.78 6.39
C TYR A 104 7.01 -1.66 5.91
N ILE A 105 5.81 -1.09 5.70
CA ILE A 105 4.63 -1.85 5.26
C ILE A 105 4.85 -2.43 3.86
N ALA A 106 5.26 -1.60 2.90
CA ALA A 106 5.42 -2.01 1.51
C ALA A 106 6.41 -3.16 1.36
N LYS A 107 7.57 -3.05 2.03
CA LYS A 107 8.58 -4.10 2.02
C LYS A 107 8.04 -5.41 2.59
N ASN A 108 7.45 -5.39 3.77
CA ASN A 108 7.03 -6.61 4.45
C ASN A 108 5.83 -7.27 3.75
N VAL A 109 4.88 -6.51 3.24
CA VAL A 109 3.74 -7.03 2.46
C VAL A 109 4.24 -7.64 1.16
N TYR A 110 5.12 -6.94 0.43
CA TYR A 110 5.72 -7.46 -0.80
C TYR A 110 6.49 -8.77 -0.54
N ASP A 111 7.44 -8.77 0.39
CA ASP A 111 8.28 -9.93 0.69
C ASP A 111 7.43 -11.14 1.07
N THR A 112 6.43 -10.95 1.93
CA THR A 112 5.53 -12.02 2.37
C THR A 112 4.72 -12.58 1.20
N THR A 113 4.13 -11.72 0.39
CA THR A 113 3.27 -12.15 -0.71
C THR A 113 4.05 -12.69 -1.89
N ALA A 114 5.27 -12.18 -2.17
CA ALA A 114 6.16 -12.73 -3.19
C ALA A 114 6.60 -14.15 -2.86
N ILE A 115 6.88 -14.44 -1.59
CA ILE A 115 7.21 -15.81 -1.13
C ILE A 115 6.00 -16.74 -1.26
N LEU A 116 4.81 -16.29 -0.87
CA LEU A 116 3.62 -17.14 -0.82
C LEU A 116 2.91 -17.30 -2.18
N TYR A 117 2.95 -16.27 -3.02
CA TYR A 117 2.11 -16.16 -4.22
C TYR A 117 2.88 -15.80 -5.49
N GLY A 118 4.20 -15.63 -5.42
CA GLY A 118 5.06 -15.34 -6.57
C GLY A 118 4.66 -14.06 -7.30
N SER A 119 4.38 -14.15 -8.60
CA SER A 119 3.97 -13.02 -9.44
C SER A 119 2.65 -12.35 -9.01
N ASN A 120 1.83 -13.03 -8.21
CA ASN A 120 0.59 -12.47 -7.67
C ASN A 120 0.82 -11.74 -6.33
N HIS A 121 1.99 -11.14 -6.13
CA HIS A 121 2.32 -10.39 -4.92
C HIS A 121 1.46 -9.14 -4.76
N GLN A 122 1.42 -8.61 -3.55
CA GLN A 122 0.68 -7.41 -3.16
C GLN A 122 1.66 -6.25 -2.93
N VAL A 123 1.36 -5.10 -3.51
CA VAL A 123 2.13 -3.87 -3.31
C VAL A 123 1.21 -2.78 -2.78
N PRO A 124 1.37 -2.35 -1.52
CA PRO A 124 0.66 -1.20 -0.98
C PRO A 124 1.00 0.09 -1.73
N LEU A 125 0.07 1.05 -1.74
CA LEU A 125 0.26 2.36 -2.35
C LEU A 125 0.26 3.46 -1.29
N LEU A 126 1.04 4.52 -1.55
CA LEU A 126 1.06 5.74 -0.75
C LEU A 126 0.77 6.95 -1.63
N PHE A 127 -0.15 7.78 -1.19
CA PHE A 127 -0.34 9.14 -1.67
C PHE A 127 -0.07 10.11 -0.52
N ALA A 128 1.00 10.89 -0.60
CA ALA A 128 1.40 11.81 0.45
C ALA A 128 1.89 13.14 -0.12
N GLY A 129 1.34 14.24 0.38
CA GLY A 129 1.83 15.58 0.08
C GLY A 129 3.13 15.91 0.84
N ASN A 130 3.35 15.25 1.99
CA ASN A 130 4.55 15.40 2.81
C ASN A 130 4.97 14.04 3.38
N PRO A 131 5.92 13.33 2.76
CA PRO A 131 6.42 12.05 3.26
C PRO A 131 7.14 12.16 4.61
N ASN A 132 7.73 13.31 4.93
CA ASN A 132 8.40 13.57 6.22
C ASN A 132 7.41 13.95 7.35
N GLN A 133 6.12 13.93 7.10
CA GLN A 133 5.13 14.18 8.14
C GLN A 133 5.29 13.16 9.26
N VAL A 134 5.50 13.65 10.49
CA VAL A 134 5.56 12.80 11.68
C VAL A 134 4.17 12.27 12.00
N LEU A 135 4.05 10.96 12.10
CA LEU A 135 2.83 10.27 12.52
C LEU A 135 2.85 9.97 14.01
N PHE A 136 4.00 9.58 14.53
CA PHE A 136 4.13 9.11 15.89
C PHE A 136 5.51 9.46 16.49
N ARG A 137 5.54 9.66 17.81
CA ARG A 137 6.77 9.82 18.61
C ARG A 137 6.71 8.90 19.81
N PHE A 138 7.78 8.14 20.03
CA PHE A 138 7.91 7.28 21.19
C PHE A 138 8.58 8.03 22.35
N PRO A 139 8.20 7.73 23.59
CA PRO A 139 8.82 8.34 24.77
C PRO A 139 10.30 7.97 24.95
#